data_efce503f3f9db2dd87e71fa2306d7e23
#
_entry.id   efce503f3f9db2dd87e71fa2306d7e23
#
_cell.length_a   1.000
_cell.length_b   1.000
_cell.length_c   1.000
_cell.angle_alpha   90.00
_cell.angle_beta   90.00
_cell.angle_gamma   90.00
#
_symmetry.space_group_name_H-M   'P 1'
#
loop_
_entity.id
_entity.type
_entity.pdbx_description
1 polymer ?
#
loop_
_entity_poly.entity_id
_entity_poly.type
_entity_poly.pdbx_seq_one_letter_code
_entity_poly.pdbx_strand_id
1 'polypeptide(L)'
;MIAALRRCRAWLALLAVLAVFPAAEAADAPAEIRLDYAYYAPTSLALRKFGWLEKSLDGSGTRVRWVFSQGSNRSLEYLNAGSVDFASTAGLAAVLARANGSPVRTVYVASRPEWTALLVRKDSPIRSLAELKGRKVAATKGTDPYLFLLRSLHSVGLYKNDLRIVHLQHPDGRVALEKGQVDAWAGLDPHMAASELQAGSRLLYRNLGFNSYGVLNVREDFAERHPQLIRQVLAAYEQARHWVIGHPDEAAQLLAEEAGLPLEVARLQLSRTDFSQPLPGAEQVAALKAAAPILADERLVRPGVDVQKVVDELIAPQWAAEVIGGVPLARTEP
;
A
#
# COMPACT_ATOMS: atom_id res chain seq x y z
N MET A 1 -31.87 -32.89 -72.77
CA MET A 1 -32.52 -32.67 -71.47
C MET A 1 -31.75 -33.34 -70.30
N ILE A 2 -30.41 -33.17 -70.21
CA ILE A 2 -29.56 -33.75 -69.20
C ILE A 2 -28.38 -32.77 -69.01
N ALA A 3 -28.65 -31.57 -68.53
CA ALA A 3 -27.56 -30.58 -68.22
C ALA A 3 -27.93 -29.58 -67.12
N ALA A 4 -28.95 -29.87 -66.30
CA ALA A 4 -29.42 -28.92 -65.26
C ALA A 4 -29.33 -29.41 -63.79
N LEU A 5 -28.66 -30.53 -63.49
CA LEU A 5 -28.68 -31.17 -62.19
C LEU A 5 -27.27 -31.23 -61.52
N ARG A 6 -26.27 -30.50 -62.03
CA ARG A 6 -24.92 -30.51 -61.44
C ARG A 6 -24.48 -29.19 -60.76
N ARG A 7 -25.35 -28.19 -60.66
CA ARG A 7 -24.98 -26.87 -60.03
C ARG A 7 -25.56 -26.60 -58.65
N CYS A 8 -26.30 -27.49 -58.02
CA CYS A 8 -26.88 -27.28 -56.67
C CYS A 8 -26.18 -28.02 -55.51
N ARG A 9 -25.04 -28.68 -55.79
CA ARG A 9 -24.30 -29.36 -54.67
C ARG A 9 -23.06 -28.68 -54.17
N ALA A 10 -22.73 -27.50 -54.70
CA ALA A 10 -21.51 -26.76 -54.31
C ALA A 10 -21.75 -25.61 -53.28
N TRP A 11 -22.97 -25.38 -52.81
CA TRP A 11 -23.33 -24.27 -51.92
C TRP A 11 -23.74 -24.68 -50.52
N LEU A 12 -23.62 -25.96 -50.13
CA LEU A 12 -23.97 -26.45 -48.78
C LEU A 12 -22.77 -26.90 -47.95
N ALA A 13 -21.54 -26.61 -48.41
CA ALA A 13 -20.32 -26.95 -47.65
C ALA A 13 -19.60 -25.75 -47.04
N LEU A 14 -20.22 -24.54 -46.99
CA LEU A 14 -19.55 -23.31 -46.52
C LEU A 14 -20.24 -22.66 -45.30
N LEU A 15 -20.84 -23.44 -44.41
CA LEU A 15 -21.53 -22.92 -43.23
C LEU A 15 -21.40 -23.86 -42.02
N ALA A 16 -20.18 -24.25 -41.66
CA ALA A 16 -19.93 -24.94 -40.39
C ALA A 16 -18.47 -24.81 -39.97
N VAL A 17 -17.88 -23.61 -40.11
CA VAL A 17 -16.77 -23.19 -39.22
C VAL A 17 -17.40 -22.31 -38.16
N LEU A 18 -18.18 -22.91 -37.27
CA LEU A 18 -18.46 -22.38 -35.96
C LEU A 18 -17.09 -22.29 -35.28
N ALA A 19 -16.57 -21.06 -35.21
CA ALA A 19 -15.45 -20.76 -34.37
C ALA A 19 -15.83 -21.19 -32.93
N VAL A 20 -15.35 -22.34 -32.52
CA VAL A 20 -15.27 -22.73 -31.13
C VAL A 20 -14.20 -21.78 -30.54
N PHE A 21 -14.63 -20.58 -30.16
CA PHE A 21 -13.85 -19.82 -29.21
C PHE A 21 -13.81 -20.69 -27.96
N PRO A 22 -12.62 -21.10 -27.46
CA PRO A 22 -12.56 -21.72 -26.16
C PRO A 22 -13.21 -20.69 -25.21
N ALA A 23 -14.31 -21.04 -24.58
CA ALA A 23 -14.79 -20.33 -23.43
C ALA A 23 -13.55 -20.27 -22.51
N ALA A 24 -13.03 -19.07 -22.27
CA ALA A 24 -12.01 -18.89 -21.24
C ALA A 24 -12.62 -19.54 -20.00
N GLU A 25 -12.08 -20.69 -19.58
CA GLU A 25 -12.45 -21.31 -18.33
C GLU A 25 -12.32 -20.21 -17.28
N ALA A 26 -13.44 -19.74 -16.77
CA ALA A 26 -13.43 -18.85 -15.63
C ALA A 26 -12.71 -19.65 -14.53
N ALA A 27 -11.49 -19.23 -14.19
CA ALA A 27 -10.74 -19.88 -13.13
C ALA A 27 -11.68 -19.98 -11.93
N ASP A 28 -11.83 -21.20 -11.38
CA ASP A 28 -12.68 -21.43 -10.22
C ASP A 28 -12.36 -20.39 -9.13
N ALA A 29 -13.40 -19.78 -8.57
CA ALA A 29 -13.23 -18.81 -7.50
C ALA A 29 -12.42 -19.46 -6.36
N PRO A 30 -11.39 -18.80 -5.82
CA PRO A 30 -10.60 -19.40 -4.75
C PRO A 30 -11.47 -19.60 -3.52
N ALA A 31 -11.27 -20.69 -2.79
CA ALA A 31 -12.01 -20.95 -1.56
C ALA A 31 -11.75 -19.88 -0.47
N GLU A 32 -10.64 -19.14 -0.59
CA GLU A 32 -10.25 -18.09 0.36
C GLU A 32 -9.51 -16.95 -0.38
N ILE A 33 -9.85 -15.70 -0.04
CA ILE A 33 -9.09 -14.51 -0.39
C ILE A 33 -8.48 -13.92 0.89
N ARG A 34 -7.21 -13.53 0.84
CA ARG A 34 -6.45 -13.11 2.02
C ARG A 34 -5.95 -11.69 1.86
N LEU A 35 -6.32 -10.84 2.80
CA LEU A 35 -5.93 -9.44 2.83
C LEU A 35 -5.19 -9.11 4.12
N ASP A 36 -4.25 -8.18 4.08
CA ASP A 36 -3.75 -7.59 5.30
C ASP A 36 -4.64 -6.45 5.80
N TYR A 37 -4.48 -6.11 7.08
CA TYR A 37 -4.96 -4.87 7.67
C TYR A 37 -3.89 -4.28 8.58
N ALA A 38 -3.90 -2.95 8.73
CA ALA A 38 -2.87 -2.26 9.47
C ALA A 38 -3.37 -0.94 10.09
N TYR A 39 -2.80 -0.55 11.21
CA TYR A 39 -3.15 0.71 11.89
C TYR A 39 -2.74 1.96 11.10
N TYR A 40 -1.75 1.84 10.21
CA TYR A 40 -1.36 2.89 9.27
C TYR A 40 -2.25 2.95 8.00
N ALA A 41 -3.19 2.01 7.84
CA ALA A 41 -4.11 1.92 6.71
C ALA A 41 -5.57 1.92 7.20
N PRO A 42 -6.13 3.05 7.64
CA PRO A 42 -7.46 3.14 8.28
C PRO A 42 -8.60 2.58 7.43
N THR A 43 -8.51 2.68 6.11
CA THR A 43 -9.49 2.08 5.19
C THR A 43 -9.58 0.57 5.34
N SER A 44 -8.45 -0.12 5.61
CA SER A 44 -8.44 -1.57 5.83
C SER A 44 -9.14 -1.96 7.14
N LEU A 45 -9.05 -1.10 8.16
CA LEU A 45 -9.75 -1.30 9.43
C LEU A 45 -11.27 -1.17 9.25
N ALA A 46 -11.72 -0.12 8.55
CA ALA A 46 -13.14 0.08 8.25
C ALA A 46 -13.70 -1.07 7.41
N LEU A 47 -12.98 -1.46 6.36
CA LEU A 47 -13.38 -2.56 5.49
C LEU A 47 -13.58 -3.86 6.27
N ARG A 48 -12.61 -4.21 7.14
CA ARG A 48 -12.68 -5.38 8.00
C ARG A 48 -13.81 -5.28 9.05
N LYS A 49 -13.94 -4.13 9.70
CA LYS A 49 -14.93 -3.90 10.77
C LYS A 49 -16.36 -4.11 10.29
N PHE A 50 -16.67 -3.58 9.11
CA PHE A 50 -18.04 -3.62 8.58
C PHE A 50 -18.33 -4.84 7.71
N GLY A 51 -17.30 -5.63 7.35
CA GLY A 51 -17.47 -6.85 6.56
C GLY A 51 -18.02 -6.60 5.15
N TRP A 52 -17.69 -5.47 4.53
CA TRP A 52 -18.24 -5.13 3.21
C TRP A 52 -17.72 -6.06 2.11
N LEU A 53 -16.47 -6.51 2.20
CA LEU A 53 -15.94 -7.48 1.25
C LEU A 53 -16.60 -8.86 1.44
N GLU A 54 -16.76 -9.31 2.68
CA GLU A 54 -17.43 -10.56 3.02
C GLU A 54 -18.87 -10.56 2.46
N LYS A 55 -19.62 -9.45 2.67
CA LYS A 55 -20.98 -9.28 2.14
C LYS A 55 -21.01 -9.31 0.60
N SER A 56 -20.02 -8.71 -0.06
CA SER A 56 -19.94 -8.69 -1.53
C SER A 56 -19.62 -10.06 -2.13
N LEU A 57 -19.02 -10.95 -1.33
CA LEU A 57 -18.66 -12.31 -1.71
C LEU A 57 -19.66 -13.36 -1.23
N ASP A 58 -20.75 -12.94 -0.58
CA ASP A 58 -21.76 -13.85 -0.09
C ASP A 58 -22.36 -14.69 -1.25
N GLY A 59 -22.49 -15.99 -0.99
CA GLY A 59 -22.94 -16.95 -2.01
C GLY A 59 -21.88 -17.34 -3.06
N SER A 60 -20.70 -16.72 -3.11
CA SER A 60 -19.62 -17.07 -4.06
C SER A 60 -18.82 -18.32 -3.67
N GLY A 61 -18.90 -18.76 -2.41
CA GLY A 61 -18.07 -19.81 -1.84
C GLY A 61 -16.66 -19.35 -1.44
N THR A 62 -16.29 -18.08 -1.68
CA THR A 62 -15.00 -17.49 -1.30
C THR A 62 -15.08 -16.86 0.08
N ARG A 63 -14.23 -17.27 1.00
CA ARG A 63 -14.11 -16.69 2.34
C ARG A 63 -13.04 -15.60 2.36
N VAL A 64 -13.21 -14.59 3.24
CA VAL A 64 -12.19 -13.56 3.49
C VAL A 64 -11.40 -13.91 4.74
N ARG A 65 -10.07 -13.81 4.65
CA ARG A 65 -9.18 -13.93 5.80
C ARG A 65 -8.32 -12.68 5.95
N TRP A 66 -8.31 -12.13 7.15
CA TRP A 66 -7.53 -10.95 7.49
C TRP A 66 -6.26 -11.31 8.25
N VAL A 67 -5.14 -10.64 7.90
CA VAL A 67 -3.83 -10.81 8.53
C VAL A 67 -3.32 -9.45 8.98
N PHE A 68 -3.01 -9.30 10.27
CA PHE A 68 -2.45 -8.05 10.79
C PHE A 68 -1.00 -7.86 10.33
N SER A 69 -0.67 -6.64 9.87
CA SER A 69 0.69 -6.24 9.52
C SER A 69 1.12 -4.97 10.25
N GLN A 70 2.36 -4.97 10.77
CA GLN A 70 2.91 -3.86 11.57
C GLN A 70 3.60 -2.78 10.72
N GLY A 71 3.79 -3.01 9.43
CA GLY A 71 4.48 -2.13 8.51
C GLY A 71 4.65 -2.76 7.13
N SER A 72 4.99 -1.95 6.14
CA SER A 72 5.14 -2.39 4.74
C SER A 72 6.09 -3.58 4.56
N ASN A 73 7.13 -3.70 5.39
CA ASN A 73 8.05 -4.84 5.38
C ASN A 73 7.32 -6.15 5.65
N ARG A 74 6.45 -6.19 6.69
CA ARG A 74 5.67 -7.39 7.02
C ARG A 74 4.59 -7.67 5.99
N SER A 75 3.90 -6.65 5.51
CA SER A 75 2.91 -6.79 4.43
C SER A 75 3.53 -7.44 3.19
N LEU A 76 4.72 -6.97 2.78
CA LEU A 76 5.44 -7.49 1.61
C LEU A 76 6.01 -8.90 1.85
N GLU A 77 6.48 -9.20 3.06
CA GLU A 77 6.88 -10.56 3.44
C GLU A 77 5.71 -11.54 3.31
N TYR A 78 4.52 -11.17 3.83
CA TYR A 78 3.31 -12.00 3.73
C TYR A 78 2.86 -12.19 2.28
N LEU A 79 2.96 -11.15 1.46
CA LEU A 79 2.59 -11.18 0.05
C LEU A 79 3.56 -12.09 -0.73
N ASN A 80 4.88 -11.98 -0.51
CA ASN A 80 5.90 -12.83 -1.11
C ASN A 80 5.76 -14.30 -0.70
N ALA A 81 5.41 -14.55 0.57
CA ALA A 81 5.19 -15.89 1.08
C ALA A 81 3.84 -16.50 0.63
N GLY A 82 3.00 -15.74 -0.10
CA GLY A 82 1.65 -16.16 -0.45
C GLY A 82 0.73 -16.30 0.76
N SER A 83 1.06 -15.67 1.88
CA SER A 83 0.21 -15.66 3.09
C SER A 83 -0.93 -14.67 2.98
N VAL A 84 -0.79 -13.66 2.12
CA VAL A 84 -1.85 -12.76 1.69
C VAL A 84 -1.83 -12.61 0.17
N ASP A 85 -2.98 -12.26 -0.40
CA ASP A 85 -3.16 -12.00 -1.83
C ASP A 85 -3.12 -10.48 -2.09
N PHE A 86 -3.58 -9.68 -1.12
CA PHE A 86 -3.52 -8.22 -1.12
C PHE A 86 -2.79 -7.69 0.10
N ALA A 87 -2.00 -6.64 -0.08
CA ALA A 87 -1.22 -6.02 0.99
C ALA A 87 -1.19 -4.49 0.90
N SER A 88 -1.46 -3.84 2.04
CA SER A 88 -1.34 -2.38 2.21
C SER A 88 0.11 -2.01 2.50
N THR A 89 0.71 -1.16 1.68
CA THR A 89 2.11 -0.73 1.88
C THR A 89 2.32 0.74 1.52
N ALA A 90 3.51 1.24 1.81
CA ALA A 90 4.01 2.46 1.22
C ALA A 90 4.43 2.22 -0.24
N GLY A 91 4.20 3.21 -1.12
CA GLY A 91 4.50 3.08 -2.54
C GLY A 91 5.98 2.82 -2.83
N LEU A 92 6.90 3.55 -2.17
CA LEU A 92 8.34 3.35 -2.39
C LEU A 92 8.83 2.01 -1.82
N ALA A 93 8.19 1.48 -0.76
CA ALA A 93 8.47 0.14 -0.27
C ALA A 93 8.02 -0.94 -1.28
N ALA A 94 6.89 -0.73 -1.98
CA ALA A 94 6.46 -1.61 -3.07
C ALA A 94 7.43 -1.56 -4.26
N VAL A 95 7.93 -0.38 -4.63
CA VAL A 95 9.01 -0.23 -5.66
C VAL A 95 10.24 -1.03 -5.24
N LEU A 96 10.70 -0.90 -4.00
CA LEU A 96 11.84 -1.65 -3.47
C LEU A 96 11.62 -3.16 -3.56
N ALA A 97 10.45 -3.64 -3.16
CA ALA A 97 10.13 -5.06 -3.21
C ALA A 97 10.14 -5.59 -4.66
N ARG A 98 9.48 -4.88 -5.58
CA ARG A 98 9.45 -5.26 -6.99
C ARG A 98 10.85 -5.22 -7.63
N ALA A 99 11.66 -4.20 -7.34
CA ALA A 99 13.03 -4.09 -7.81
C ALA A 99 13.93 -5.25 -7.34
N ASN A 100 13.57 -5.90 -6.24
CA ASN A 100 14.22 -7.09 -5.71
C ASN A 100 13.53 -8.41 -6.13
N GLY A 101 12.59 -8.35 -7.07
CA GLY A 101 11.99 -9.53 -7.71
C GLY A 101 10.66 -9.98 -7.13
N SER A 102 10.02 -9.19 -6.25
CA SER A 102 8.67 -9.49 -5.76
C SER A 102 7.64 -9.32 -6.88
N PRO A 103 6.81 -10.34 -7.21
CA PRO A 103 5.83 -10.27 -8.27
C PRO A 103 4.56 -9.55 -7.82
N VAL A 104 4.65 -8.24 -7.62
CA VAL A 104 3.56 -7.41 -7.10
C VAL A 104 3.16 -6.31 -8.07
N ARG A 105 1.87 -5.94 -8.04
CA ARG A 105 1.28 -4.81 -8.74
C ARG A 105 0.57 -3.89 -7.75
N THR A 106 0.75 -2.59 -7.89
CA THR A 106 -0.04 -1.59 -7.18
C THR A 106 -1.31 -1.31 -7.97
N VAL A 107 -2.46 -1.60 -7.37
CA VAL A 107 -3.76 -1.52 -8.05
C VAL A 107 -4.64 -0.38 -7.54
N TYR A 108 -4.28 0.26 -6.41
CA TYR A 108 -5.09 1.28 -5.76
C TYR A 108 -4.24 2.19 -4.86
N VAL A 109 -4.61 3.47 -4.78
CA VAL A 109 -4.06 4.43 -3.80
C VAL A 109 -5.04 4.57 -2.65
N ALA A 110 -4.69 4.01 -1.49
CA ALA A 110 -5.54 4.07 -0.31
C ALA A 110 -5.52 5.46 0.34
N SER A 111 -4.36 6.17 0.26
CA SER A 111 -4.20 7.49 0.87
C SER A 111 -2.90 8.18 0.44
N ARG A 112 -2.83 9.49 0.68
CA ARG A 112 -1.60 10.30 0.66
C ARG A 112 -1.33 10.82 2.07
N PRO A 113 -0.66 10.06 2.92
CA PRO A 113 -0.43 10.43 4.31
C PRO A 113 0.87 11.22 4.48
N GLU A 114 0.92 12.06 5.53
CA GLU A 114 2.16 12.52 6.15
C GLU A 114 2.44 11.65 7.39
N TRP A 115 2.59 10.37 7.19
CA TRP A 115 2.68 9.35 8.25
C TRP A 115 4.07 9.12 8.81
N THR A 116 5.11 9.73 8.22
CA THR A 116 6.48 9.58 8.70
C THR A 116 7.19 10.93 8.81
N ALA A 117 7.98 11.04 9.87
CA ALA A 117 8.90 12.14 10.13
C ALA A 117 10.09 11.61 10.96
N LEU A 118 11.15 12.41 11.09
CA LEU A 118 12.22 12.12 12.03
C LEU A 118 11.90 12.77 13.38
N LEU A 119 11.95 11.99 14.45
CA LEU A 119 11.67 12.42 15.81
C LEU A 119 12.91 12.38 16.68
N VAL A 120 12.93 13.29 17.64
CA VAL A 120 13.86 13.31 18.77
C VAL A 120 13.09 13.49 20.06
N ARG A 121 13.68 13.10 21.20
CA ARG A 121 13.06 13.37 22.50
C ARG A 121 12.88 14.87 22.73
N LYS A 122 11.92 15.23 23.58
CA LYS A 122 11.60 16.63 23.95
C LYS A 122 12.84 17.43 24.44
N ASP A 123 13.71 16.78 25.18
CA ASP A 123 14.91 17.32 25.78
C ASP A 123 16.18 17.17 24.94
N SER A 124 16.07 16.55 23.76
CA SER A 124 17.21 16.35 22.86
C SER A 124 17.84 17.68 22.43
N PRO A 125 19.17 17.80 22.44
CA PRO A 125 19.86 18.98 21.92
C PRO A 125 19.85 19.05 20.39
N ILE A 126 19.54 17.95 19.70
CA ILE A 126 19.55 17.87 18.22
C ILE A 126 18.45 18.77 17.65
N ARG A 127 18.82 19.66 16.71
CA ARG A 127 17.93 20.65 16.09
C ARG A 127 17.89 20.56 14.56
N SER A 128 18.82 19.83 13.94
CA SER A 128 18.94 19.72 12.48
C SER A 128 19.32 18.31 12.04
N LEU A 129 19.10 18.01 10.76
CA LEU A 129 19.50 16.73 10.14
C LEU A 129 21.01 16.53 10.20
N ALA A 130 21.80 17.60 10.02
CA ALA A 130 23.26 17.52 10.03
C ALA A 130 23.81 17.01 11.37
N GLU A 131 23.13 17.30 12.47
CA GLU A 131 23.51 16.85 13.81
C GLU A 131 23.25 15.36 14.08
N LEU A 132 22.62 14.68 13.13
CA LEU A 132 22.44 13.21 13.19
C LEU A 132 23.75 12.45 12.87
N LYS A 133 24.78 13.11 12.34
CA LYS A 133 26.07 12.47 12.07
C LYS A 133 26.64 11.81 13.33
N GLY A 134 26.98 10.52 13.21
CA GLY A 134 27.49 9.69 14.32
C GLY A 134 26.45 9.25 15.35
N ARG A 135 25.18 9.69 15.22
CA ARG A 135 24.09 9.36 16.16
C ARG A 135 23.51 7.99 15.91
N LYS A 136 22.83 7.45 16.95
CA LYS A 136 22.01 6.24 16.84
C LYS A 136 20.60 6.62 16.40
N VAL A 137 20.16 6.11 15.26
CA VAL A 137 18.83 6.42 14.71
C VAL A 137 18.07 5.11 14.50
N ALA A 138 16.90 4.96 15.13
CA ALA A 138 16.04 3.82 14.90
C ALA A 138 15.26 4.00 13.59
N ALA A 139 15.15 2.93 12.79
CA ALA A 139 14.32 2.88 11.61
C ALA A 139 13.95 1.45 11.24
N THR A 140 12.78 1.22 10.65
CA THR A 140 12.32 -0.09 10.22
C THR A 140 12.72 -0.32 8.75
N LYS A 141 13.72 -1.16 8.50
CA LYS A 141 14.18 -1.47 7.14
C LYS A 141 13.04 -2.01 6.27
N GLY A 142 12.99 -1.58 5.00
CA GLY A 142 11.96 -2.02 4.05
C GLY A 142 10.61 -1.30 4.19
N THR A 143 10.59 -0.15 4.88
CA THR A 143 9.39 0.69 5.06
C THR A 143 9.65 2.13 4.64
N ASP A 144 8.58 2.91 4.48
CA ASP A 144 8.68 4.33 4.14
C ASP A 144 9.53 5.15 5.14
N PRO A 145 9.40 4.98 6.47
CA PRO A 145 10.27 5.67 7.43
C PRO A 145 11.77 5.45 7.19
N TYR A 146 12.19 4.25 6.83
CA TYR A 146 13.59 4.01 6.50
C TYR A 146 14.02 4.76 5.24
N LEU A 147 13.20 4.73 4.19
CA LEU A 147 13.47 5.42 2.93
C LEU A 147 13.38 6.94 3.09
N PHE A 148 12.45 7.43 3.93
CA PHE A 148 12.37 8.82 4.35
C PHE A 148 13.65 9.28 5.05
N LEU A 149 14.18 8.48 6.00
CA LEU A 149 15.45 8.76 6.67
C LEU A 149 16.58 8.92 5.65
N LEU A 150 16.73 7.97 4.72
CA LEU A 150 17.80 8.01 3.71
C LEU A 150 17.69 9.26 2.82
N ARG A 151 16.50 9.60 2.33
CA ARG A 151 16.25 10.81 1.54
C ARG A 151 16.54 12.08 2.34
N SER A 152 16.18 12.10 3.62
CA SER A 152 16.45 13.23 4.51
C SER A 152 17.95 13.43 4.72
N LEU A 153 18.71 12.35 4.90
CA LEU A 153 20.17 12.40 5.03
C LEU A 153 20.82 12.94 3.75
N HIS A 154 20.43 12.41 2.58
CA HIS A 154 20.94 12.86 1.29
C HIS A 154 20.72 14.36 1.07
N SER A 155 19.59 14.92 1.52
CA SER A 155 19.30 16.35 1.39
C SER A 155 20.27 17.28 2.10
N VAL A 156 21.06 16.73 3.03
CA VAL A 156 22.10 17.47 3.78
C VAL A 156 23.52 16.89 3.59
N GLY A 157 23.70 16.06 2.55
CA GLY A 157 25.00 15.47 2.23
C GLY A 157 25.48 14.37 3.18
N LEU A 158 24.56 13.78 3.96
CA LEU A 158 24.81 12.61 4.78
C LEU A 158 24.31 11.34 4.11
N TYR A 159 24.91 10.20 4.49
CA TYR A 159 24.57 8.88 4.00
C TYR A 159 24.33 7.91 5.16
N LYS A 160 23.74 6.75 4.91
CA LYS A 160 23.45 5.77 5.98
C LYS A 160 24.65 5.38 6.83
N ASN A 161 25.86 5.36 6.22
CA ASN A 161 27.10 5.01 6.94
C ASN A 161 27.62 6.13 7.84
N ASP A 162 27.08 7.35 7.73
CA ASP A 162 27.40 8.45 8.65
C ASP A 162 26.67 8.32 9.99
N LEU A 163 25.73 7.38 10.11
CA LEU A 163 24.91 7.14 11.30
C LEU A 163 25.08 5.70 11.80
N ARG A 164 24.60 5.46 13.02
CA ARG A 164 24.38 4.10 13.55
C ARG A 164 22.90 3.78 13.45
N ILE A 165 22.45 3.20 12.31
CA ILE A 165 21.05 2.85 12.13
C ILE A 165 20.76 1.56 12.92
N VAL A 166 19.76 1.62 13.79
CA VAL A 166 19.24 0.50 14.58
C VAL A 166 17.93 0.04 13.96
N HIS A 167 17.91 -1.17 13.42
CA HIS A 167 16.71 -1.73 12.80
C HIS A 167 15.76 -2.29 13.84
N LEU A 168 14.67 -1.58 14.09
CA LEU A 168 13.60 -1.93 15.03
C LEU A 168 12.25 -1.84 14.33
N GLN A 169 11.26 -2.62 14.76
CA GLN A 169 9.88 -2.39 14.34
C GLN A 169 9.37 -1.08 14.92
N HIS A 170 8.31 -0.51 14.31
CA HIS A 170 7.84 0.83 14.66
C HIS A 170 7.50 1.00 16.14
N PRO A 171 6.77 0.07 16.81
CA PRO A 171 6.53 0.18 18.25
C PRO A 171 7.81 0.19 19.07
N ASP A 172 8.78 -0.69 18.73
CA ASP A 172 10.05 -0.80 19.43
C ASP A 172 10.93 0.42 19.20
N GLY A 173 10.91 1.00 17.98
CA GLY A 173 11.60 2.24 17.64
C GLY A 173 11.11 3.42 18.47
N ARG A 174 9.78 3.53 18.65
CA ARG A 174 9.15 4.50 19.55
C ARG A 174 9.68 4.34 20.98
N VAL A 175 9.59 3.14 21.54
CA VAL A 175 10.04 2.85 22.91
C VAL A 175 11.54 3.13 23.08
N ALA A 176 12.36 2.78 22.09
CA ALA A 176 13.80 3.03 22.12
C ALA A 176 14.12 4.54 22.15
N LEU A 177 13.37 5.36 21.37
CA LEU A 177 13.49 6.82 21.43
C LEU A 177 13.10 7.36 22.80
N GLU A 178 11.92 7.02 23.29
CA GLU A 178 11.35 7.53 24.54
C GLU A 178 12.22 7.18 25.76
N LYS A 179 12.87 5.99 25.74
CA LYS A 179 13.83 5.55 26.75
C LYS A 179 15.26 6.07 26.55
N GLY A 180 15.53 6.86 25.49
CA GLY A 180 16.86 7.39 25.20
C GLY A 180 17.90 6.34 24.78
N GLN A 181 17.47 5.19 24.29
CA GLN A 181 18.34 4.13 23.75
C GLN A 181 18.86 4.47 22.35
N VAL A 182 18.13 5.36 21.65
CA VAL A 182 18.52 5.98 20.38
C VAL A 182 18.36 7.49 20.47
N ASP A 183 19.11 8.23 19.65
CA ASP A 183 19.10 9.69 19.63
C ASP A 183 17.94 10.26 18.81
N ALA A 184 17.55 9.54 17.74
CA ALA A 184 16.43 9.87 16.87
C ALA A 184 15.72 8.60 16.38
N TRP A 185 14.53 8.78 15.82
CA TRP A 185 13.74 7.71 15.25
C TRP A 185 13.00 8.18 13.99
N ALA A 186 13.04 7.39 12.93
CA ALA A 186 12.19 7.56 11.79
C ALA A 186 10.82 6.93 12.11
N GLY A 187 9.88 7.78 12.50
CA GLY A 187 8.58 7.38 13.02
C GLY A 187 7.58 6.98 11.94
N LEU A 188 6.57 6.22 12.36
CA LEU A 188 5.38 5.92 11.57
C LEU A 188 4.15 6.10 12.44
N ASP A 189 3.10 6.76 11.91
CA ASP A 189 1.80 6.82 12.56
C ASP A 189 1.13 5.42 12.64
N PRO A 190 0.40 5.13 13.71
CA PRO A 190 0.03 5.96 14.86
C PRO A 190 1.09 6.15 15.93
N HIS A 191 2.19 5.38 15.89
CA HIS A 191 3.24 5.42 16.92
C HIS A 191 3.94 6.77 16.97
N MET A 192 4.07 7.46 15.82
CA MET A 192 4.63 8.81 15.75
C MET A 192 3.75 9.81 16.49
N ALA A 193 2.46 9.88 16.18
CA ALA A 193 1.49 10.72 16.86
C ALA A 193 1.42 10.43 18.37
N ALA A 194 1.48 9.14 18.75
CA ALA A 194 1.51 8.75 20.14
C ALA A 194 2.76 9.25 20.87
N SER A 195 3.95 9.19 20.25
CA SER A 195 5.20 9.71 20.83
C SER A 195 5.16 11.22 21.01
N GLU A 196 4.58 11.96 20.05
CA GLU A 196 4.39 13.41 20.16
C GLU A 196 3.48 13.78 21.34
N LEU A 197 2.30 13.15 21.42
CA LEU A 197 1.27 13.54 22.41
C LEU A 197 1.57 13.02 23.82
N GLN A 198 2.11 11.80 23.95
CA GLN A 198 2.29 11.15 25.24
C GLN A 198 3.69 11.37 25.84
N ALA A 199 4.74 11.37 25.01
CA ALA A 199 6.12 11.56 25.47
C ALA A 199 6.66 12.98 25.20
N GLY A 200 5.91 13.80 24.46
CA GLY A 200 6.35 15.14 24.04
C GLY A 200 7.52 15.12 23.06
N SER A 201 7.71 14.02 22.34
CA SER A 201 8.73 13.93 21.30
C SER A 201 8.54 15.01 20.24
N ARG A 202 9.64 15.55 19.73
CA ARG A 202 9.61 16.62 18.73
C ARG A 202 9.86 16.08 17.33
N LEU A 203 9.08 16.55 16.36
CA LEU A 203 9.38 16.32 14.95
C LEU A 203 10.62 17.16 14.58
N LEU A 204 11.76 16.49 14.40
CA LEU A 204 13.02 17.12 13.98
C LEU A 204 12.95 17.55 12.53
N TYR A 205 12.34 16.70 11.67
CA TYR A 205 12.23 16.96 10.24
C TYR A 205 10.94 16.34 9.69
N ARG A 206 10.22 17.17 8.92
CA ARG A 206 9.01 16.82 8.19
C ARG A 206 9.19 17.17 6.71
N ASN A 207 8.68 16.33 5.82
CA ASN A 207 8.63 16.63 4.40
C ASN A 207 7.56 15.75 3.74
N LEU A 208 6.40 16.35 3.39
CA LEU A 208 5.31 15.61 2.76
C LEU A 208 5.77 14.97 1.43
N GLY A 209 6.61 15.64 0.65
CA GLY A 209 7.15 15.12 -0.61
C GLY A 209 8.13 13.93 -0.44
N PHE A 210 8.54 13.61 0.79
CA PHE A 210 9.37 12.44 1.08
C PHE A 210 8.54 11.27 1.61
N ASN A 211 7.29 11.50 2.01
CA ASN A 211 6.34 10.42 2.25
C ASN A 211 5.86 9.87 0.90
N SER A 212 5.81 8.57 0.77
CA SER A 212 5.19 7.95 -0.38
C SER A 212 3.71 7.64 -0.10
N TYR A 213 2.95 7.32 -1.14
CA TYR A 213 1.52 7.05 -1.01
C TYR A 213 1.28 5.75 -0.24
N GLY A 214 0.17 5.65 0.49
CA GLY A 214 -0.38 4.41 0.96
C GLY A 214 -1.07 3.70 -0.20
N VAL A 215 -0.63 2.49 -0.53
CA VAL A 215 -1.11 1.76 -1.71
C VAL A 215 -1.57 0.36 -1.35
N LEU A 216 -2.53 -0.16 -2.12
CA LEU A 216 -2.91 -1.56 -2.09
C LEU A 216 -2.18 -2.28 -3.24
N ASN A 217 -1.47 -3.33 -2.89
CA ASN A 217 -0.79 -4.19 -3.83
C ASN A 217 -1.46 -5.56 -3.89
N VAL A 218 -1.34 -6.21 -5.05
CA VAL A 218 -1.80 -7.58 -5.30
C VAL A 218 -0.66 -8.40 -5.88
N ARG A 219 -0.64 -9.70 -5.63
CA ARG A 219 0.25 -10.63 -6.31
C ARG A 219 -0.10 -10.74 -7.80
N GLU A 220 0.89 -10.76 -8.68
CA GLU A 220 0.68 -10.85 -10.14
C GLU A 220 -0.10 -12.09 -10.53
N ASP A 221 0.27 -13.27 -9.99
CA ASP A 221 -0.40 -14.54 -10.29
C ASP A 221 -1.86 -14.58 -9.83
N PHE A 222 -2.20 -13.89 -8.74
CA PHE A 222 -3.58 -13.74 -8.29
C PHE A 222 -4.35 -12.79 -9.22
N ALA A 223 -3.72 -11.69 -9.63
CA ALA A 223 -4.34 -10.71 -10.51
C ALA A 223 -4.67 -11.30 -11.89
N GLU A 224 -3.79 -12.13 -12.42
CA GLU A 224 -4.00 -12.82 -13.71
C GLU A 224 -5.13 -13.84 -13.63
N ARG A 225 -5.21 -14.61 -12.56
CA ARG A 225 -6.21 -15.66 -12.38
C ARG A 225 -7.59 -15.16 -11.96
N HIS A 226 -7.67 -14.07 -11.20
CA HIS A 226 -8.89 -13.62 -10.55
C HIS A 226 -9.20 -12.12 -10.74
N PRO A 227 -9.23 -11.59 -11.98
CA PRO A 227 -9.42 -10.16 -12.23
C PRO A 227 -10.77 -9.62 -11.70
N GLN A 228 -11.81 -10.47 -11.63
CA GLN A 228 -13.10 -10.08 -11.08
C GLN A 228 -13.03 -9.85 -9.56
N LEU A 229 -12.28 -10.69 -8.83
CA LEU A 229 -12.09 -10.51 -7.39
C LEU A 229 -11.32 -9.22 -7.07
N ILE A 230 -10.39 -8.80 -7.94
CA ILE A 230 -9.72 -7.49 -7.77
C ILE A 230 -10.78 -6.38 -7.78
N ARG A 231 -11.70 -6.37 -8.74
CA ARG A 231 -12.76 -5.36 -8.83
C ARG A 231 -13.64 -5.35 -7.59
N GLN A 232 -14.02 -6.51 -7.08
CA GLN A 232 -14.82 -6.63 -5.84
C GLN A 232 -14.06 -6.09 -4.63
N VAL A 233 -12.77 -6.43 -4.47
CA VAL A 233 -11.91 -5.89 -3.42
C VAL A 233 -11.80 -4.38 -3.53
N LEU A 234 -11.55 -3.84 -4.74
CA LEU A 234 -11.41 -2.40 -4.93
C LEU A 234 -12.73 -1.65 -4.68
N ALA A 235 -13.87 -2.22 -5.09
CA ALA A 235 -15.18 -1.64 -4.78
C ALA A 235 -15.43 -1.57 -3.26
N ALA A 236 -15.06 -2.61 -2.53
CA ALA A 236 -15.16 -2.63 -1.07
C ALA A 236 -14.18 -1.63 -0.42
N TYR A 237 -12.97 -1.46 -0.96
CA TYR A 237 -12.04 -0.42 -0.51
C TYR A 237 -12.55 1.00 -0.80
N GLU A 238 -13.21 1.24 -1.95
CA GLU A 238 -13.87 2.51 -2.25
C GLU A 238 -14.99 2.81 -1.27
N GLN A 239 -15.81 1.82 -0.93
CA GLN A 239 -16.84 1.97 0.10
C GLN A 239 -16.21 2.34 1.45
N ALA A 240 -15.14 1.66 1.85
CA ALA A 240 -14.41 1.96 3.09
C ALA A 240 -13.80 3.37 3.07
N ARG A 241 -13.20 3.79 1.94
CA ARG A 241 -12.65 5.13 1.77
C ARG A 241 -13.71 6.22 1.90
N HIS A 242 -14.83 6.06 1.23
CA HIS A 242 -15.94 7.00 1.34
C HIS A 242 -16.48 7.09 2.76
N TRP A 243 -16.57 5.96 3.45
CA TRP A 243 -16.98 5.96 4.85
C TRP A 243 -15.99 6.71 5.74
N VAL A 244 -14.68 6.47 5.61
CA VAL A 244 -13.63 7.17 6.38
C VAL A 244 -13.69 8.69 6.15
N ILE A 245 -13.91 9.12 4.90
CA ILE A 245 -14.05 10.54 4.56
C ILE A 245 -15.33 11.14 5.16
N GLY A 246 -16.44 10.43 5.08
CA GLY A 246 -17.75 10.90 5.53
C GLY A 246 -17.95 10.84 7.04
N HIS A 247 -17.13 10.03 7.75
CA HIS A 247 -17.27 9.77 9.19
C HIS A 247 -15.91 9.88 9.90
N PRO A 248 -15.27 11.06 9.88
CA PRO A 248 -13.89 11.21 10.39
C PRO A 248 -13.76 10.94 11.89
N ASP A 249 -14.75 11.28 12.70
CA ASP A 249 -14.74 11.01 14.15
C ASP A 249 -14.91 9.52 14.47
N GLU A 250 -15.83 8.84 13.77
CA GLU A 250 -16.04 7.40 13.91
C GLU A 250 -14.83 6.60 13.37
N ALA A 251 -14.19 7.08 12.32
CA ALA A 251 -12.96 6.50 11.81
C ALA A 251 -11.80 6.64 12.82
N ALA A 252 -11.71 7.78 13.51
CA ALA A 252 -10.75 7.98 14.59
C ALA A 252 -11.07 7.07 15.79
N GLN A 253 -12.34 6.94 16.15
CA GLN A 253 -12.77 6.04 17.22
C GLN A 253 -12.42 4.58 16.87
N LEU A 254 -12.73 4.13 15.66
CA LEU A 254 -12.41 2.78 15.19
C LEU A 254 -10.89 2.52 15.26
N LEU A 255 -10.07 3.46 14.78
CA LEU A 255 -8.61 3.32 14.85
C LEU A 255 -8.12 3.26 16.29
N ALA A 256 -8.65 4.10 17.18
CA ALA A 256 -8.30 4.13 18.60
C ALA A 256 -8.62 2.79 19.29
N GLU A 257 -9.81 2.24 19.04
CA GLU A 257 -10.24 0.95 19.59
C GLU A 257 -9.38 -0.21 19.08
N GLU A 258 -9.19 -0.32 17.77
CA GLU A 258 -8.45 -1.41 17.13
C GLU A 258 -6.95 -1.41 17.50
N ALA A 259 -6.37 -0.23 17.66
CA ALA A 259 -4.95 -0.07 18.00
C ALA A 259 -4.69 0.05 19.51
N GLY A 260 -5.73 0.12 20.34
CA GLY A 260 -5.59 0.33 21.78
C GLY A 260 -4.94 1.68 22.13
N LEU A 261 -5.31 2.75 21.42
CA LEU A 261 -4.72 4.07 21.52
C LEU A 261 -5.72 5.12 22.03
N PRO A 262 -5.26 6.20 22.68
CA PRO A 262 -6.10 7.35 22.95
C PRO A 262 -6.67 7.96 21.67
N LEU A 263 -7.91 8.45 21.75
CA LEU A 263 -8.64 8.99 20.59
C LEU A 263 -7.91 10.18 19.93
N GLU A 264 -7.25 11.03 20.72
CA GLU A 264 -6.46 12.15 20.21
C GLU A 264 -5.27 11.71 19.35
N VAL A 265 -4.67 10.56 19.60
CA VAL A 265 -3.61 9.96 18.78
C VAL A 265 -4.18 9.55 17.42
N ALA A 266 -5.31 8.88 17.40
CA ALA A 266 -5.99 8.47 16.18
C ALA A 266 -6.45 9.69 15.35
N ARG A 267 -7.01 10.72 15.99
CA ARG A 267 -7.37 11.99 15.34
C ARG A 267 -6.16 12.67 14.71
N LEU A 268 -5.03 12.71 15.42
CA LEU A 268 -3.80 13.32 14.88
C LEU A 268 -3.29 12.56 13.65
N GLN A 269 -3.28 11.22 13.66
CA GLN A 269 -2.93 10.43 12.47
C GLN A 269 -3.86 10.74 11.30
N LEU A 270 -5.18 10.70 11.50
CA LEU A 270 -6.15 10.92 10.42
C LEU A 270 -6.07 12.35 9.86
N SER A 271 -5.80 13.36 10.71
CA SER A 271 -5.63 14.74 10.27
C SER A 271 -4.43 14.95 9.32
N ARG A 272 -3.50 14.01 9.29
CA ARG A 272 -2.32 14.00 8.41
C ARG A 272 -2.52 13.17 7.15
N THR A 273 -3.73 12.68 6.91
CA THR A 273 -3.98 11.70 5.83
C THR A 273 -5.02 12.26 4.85
N ASP A 274 -4.62 12.37 3.59
CA ASP A 274 -5.52 12.69 2.48
C ASP A 274 -6.00 11.41 1.80
N PHE A 275 -7.32 11.24 1.68
CA PHE A 275 -7.97 10.11 1.04
C PHE A 275 -8.62 10.47 -0.30
N SER A 276 -8.38 11.66 -0.86
CA SER A 276 -9.12 12.19 -2.00
C SER A 276 -8.79 11.55 -3.35
N GLN A 277 -7.57 10.97 -3.51
CA GLN A 277 -7.04 10.51 -4.79
C GLN A 277 -6.80 8.99 -4.82
N PRO A 278 -7.85 8.18 -5.08
CA PRO A 278 -7.74 6.71 -5.00
C PRO A 278 -7.15 6.07 -6.27
N LEU A 279 -7.11 6.78 -7.39
CA LEU A 279 -6.63 6.24 -8.66
C LEU A 279 -5.11 6.36 -8.77
N PRO A 280 -4.38 5.25 -8.97
CA PRO A 280 -2.97 5.31 -9.34
C PRO A 280 -2.79 6.06 -10.65
N GLY A 281 -2.08 7.18 -10.62
CA GLY A 281 -2.00 8.10 -11.76
C GLY A 281 -0.63 8.73 -11.97
N ALA A 282 -0.56 9.67 -12.92
CA ALA A 282 0.69 10.30 -13.35
C ALA A 282 1.43 11.03 -12.21
N GLU A 283 0.71 11.69 -11.30
CA GLU A 283 1.31 12.37 -10.14
C GLU A 283 2.03 11.38 -9.23
N GLN A 284 1.38 10.26 -8.91
CA GLN A 284 1.97 9.21 -8.09
C GLN A 284 3.19 8.58 -8.77
N VAL A 285 3.09 8.24 -10.06
CA VAL A 285 4.21 7.70 -10.86
C VAL A 285 5.39 8.67 -10.83
N ALA A 286 5.15 9.96 -11.08
CA ALA A 286 6.20 10.99 -11.05
C ALA A 286 6.85 11.10 -9.67
N ALA A 287 6.07 11.08 -8.58
CA ALA A 287 6.59 11.12 -7.21
C ALA A 287 7.44 9.89 -6.88
N LEU A 288 7.00 8.69 -7.26
CA LEU A 288 7.77 7.46 -7.06
C LEU A 288 9.05 7.45 -7.90
N LYS A 289 8.99 7.90 -9.16
CA LYS A 289 10.17 8.01 -10.03
C LYS A 289 11.18 9.01 -9.49
N ALA A 290 10.75 10.13 -8.93
CA ALA A 290 11.63 11.10 -8.29
C ALA A 290 12.28 10.55 -7.00
N ALA A 291 11.61 9.64 -6.29
CA ALA A 291 12.09 9.02 -5.07
C ALA A 291 12.97 7.78 -5.31
N ALA A 292 12.73 7.02 -6.37
CA ALA A 292 13.33 5.72 -6.62
C ALA A 292 14.88 5.70 -6.73
N PRO A 293 15.58 6.75 -7.19
CA PRO A 293 17.05 6.76 -7.25
C PRO A 293 17.71 6.43 -5.91
N ILE A 294 17.12 6.80 -4.77
CA ILE A 294 17.63 6.46 -3.43
C ILE A 294 17.88 4.95 -3.25
N LEU A 295 17.13 4.11 -3.96
CA LEU A 295 17.24 2.65 -3.86
C LEU A 295 18.57 2.16 -4.45
N ALA A 296 19.01 2.77 -5.54
CA ALA A 296 20.30 2.47 -6.18
C ALA A 296 21.45 3.13 -5.44
N ASP A 297 21.31 4.42 -5.08
CA ASP A 297 22.33 5.22 -4.39
C ASP A 297 22.74 4.55 -3.06
N GLU A 298 21.76 4.02 -2.35
CA GLU A 298 21.94 3.33 -1.07
C GLU A 298 22.18 1.82 -1.21
N ARG A 299 22.32 1.32 -2.44
CA ARG A 299 22.57 -0.10 -2.75
C ARG A 299 21.53 -1.04 -2.14
N LEU A 300 20.27 -0.64 -2.20
CA LEU A 300 19.12 -1.45 -1.72
C LEU A 300 18.60 -2.39 -2.79
N VAL A 301 19.00 -2.17 -4.05
CA VAL A 301 18.71 -2.99 -5.21
C VAL A 301 19.99 -3.46 -5.87
N ARG A 302 19.92 -4.53 -6.69
CA ARG A 302 21.10 -5.03 -7.40
C ARG A 302 21.61 -4.00 -8.41
N PRO A 303 22.92 -3.97 -8.70
CA PRO A 303 23.47 -3.15 -9.79
C PRO A 303 22.77 -3.45 -11.12
N GLY A 304 22.49 -2.40 -11.88
CA GLY A 304 21.88 -2.52 -13.21
C GLY A 304 20.34 -2.59 -13.21
N VAL A 305 19.68 -2.59 -12.05
CA VAL A 305 18.21 -2.50 -11.98
C VAL A 305 17.79 -1.09 -12.40
N ASP A 306 16.96 -1.00 -13.44
CA ASP A 306 16.30 0.25 -13.84
C ASP A 306 15.09 0.52 -12.95
N VAL A 307 15.32 1.30 -11.89
CA VAL A 307 14.25 1.64 -10.91
C VAL A 307 13.12 2.48 -11.52
N GLN A 308 13.38 3.20 -12.62
CA GLN A 308 12.33 3.97 -13.31
C GLN A 308 11.36 3.03 -14.03
N LYS A 309 11.91 2.05 -14.73
CA LYS A 309 11.11 1.00 -15.38
C LYS A 309 10.35 0.16 -14.35
N VAL A 310 10.96 -0.14 -13.21
CA VAL A 310 10.29 -0.86 -12.11
C VAL A 310 9.04 -0.10 -11.64
N VAL A 311 9.08 1.24 -11.54
CA VAL A 311 7.90 2.04 -11.18
C VAL A 311 6.80 1.89 -12.24
N ASP A 312 7.14 1.99 -13.53
CA ASP A 312 6.16 1.83 -14.61
C ASP A 312 5.52 0.44 -14.60
N GLU A 313 6.31 -0.58 -14.35
CA GLU A 313 5.82 -1.97 -14.27
C GLU A 313 5.03 -2.26 -13.00
N LEU A 314 5.28 -1.55 -11.90
CA LEU A 314 4.56 -1.74 -10.64
C LEU A 314 3.12 -1.27 -10.74
N ILE A 315 2.88 -0.13 -11.37
CA ILE A 315 1.58 0.56 -11.35
C ILE A 315 0.61 -0.07 -12.36
N ALA A 316 -0.55 -0.50 -11.87
CA ALA A 316 -1.59 -1.16 -12.64
C ALA A 316 -2.97 -0.51 -12.38
N PRO A 317 -3.27 0.67 -12.97
CA PRO A 317 -4.43 1.48 -12.63
C PRO A 317 -5.74 0.97 -13.21
N GLN A 318 -5.71 0.04 -14.17
CA GLN A 318 -6.87 -0.34 -14.99
C GLN A 318 -8.07 -0.78 -14.15
N TRP A 319 -7.87 -1.61 -13.13
CA TRP A 319 -8.96 -2.10 -12.28
C TRP A 319 -9.58 -1.00 -11.41
N ALA A 320 -8.76 -0.11 -10.85
CA ALA A 320 -9.26 1.03 -10.08
C ALA A 320 -10.00 2.02 -10.99
N ALA A 321 -9.51 2.26 -12.21
CA ALA A 321 -10.17 3.12 -13.18
C ALA A 321 -11.56 2.59 -13.57
N GLU A 322 -11.71 1.28 -13.76
CA GLU A 322 -12.99 0.63 -14.04
C GLU A 322 -13.97 0.79 -12.84
N VAL A 323 -13.49 0.54 -11.63
CA VAL A 323 -14.32 0.60 -10.42
C VAL A 323 -14.75 2.04 -10.09
N ILE A 324 -13.81 2.99 -10.13
CA ILE A 324 -14.07 4.41 -9.78
C ILE A 324 -14.88 5.10 -10.88
N GLY A 325 -14.63 4.77 -12.17
CA GLY A 325 -15.30 5.39 -13.32
C GLY A 325 -16.67 4.79 -13.66
N GLY A 326 -16.99 3.58 -13.19
CA GLY A 326 -18.13 2.80 -13.65
C GLY A 326 -19.18 2.42 -12.61
N VAL A 327 -18.97 2.68 -11.34
CA VAL A 327 -19.90 2.24 -10.28
C VAL A 327 -20.62 3.44 -9.65
N PRO A 328 -21.95 3.57 -9.79
CA PRO A 328 -22.74 4.33 -8.84
C PRO A 328 -22.60 3.61 -7.48
N LEU A 329 -21.86 4.23 -6.56
CA LEU A 329 -21.81 3.74 -5.17
C LEU A 329 -23.25 3.66 -4.66
N ALA A 330 -23.72 2.48 -4.32
CA ALA A 330 -25.01 2.31 -3.68
C ALA A 330 -25.02 3.25 -2.47
N ARG A 331 -26.07 4.09 -2.37
CA ARG A 331 -26.25 4.96 -1.21
C ARG A 331 -26.26 4.05 0.02
N THR A 332 -25.27 4.24 0.87
CA THR A 332 -25.30 3.65 2.22
C THR A 332 -26.41 4.39 2.96
N GLU A 333 -27.61 3.82 3.01
CA GLU A 333 -28.55 4.18 4.07
C GLU A 333 -28.05 3.56 5.38
N PRO A 334 -28.25 4.27 6.52
CA PRO A 334 -27.64 4.02 7.81
C PRO A 334 -27.94 2.65 8.40
#